data_d1928a3bb0eff5e5d73813ae49f18328
#
_entry.id   d1928a3bb0eff5e5d73813ae49f18328
#
_cell.length_a   1.000
_cell.length_b   1.000
_cell.length_c   1.000
_cell.angle_alpha   90.00
_cell.angle_beta   90.00
_cell.angle_gamma   90.00
#
_symmetry.space_group_name_H-M   'P 1'
#
loop_
_entity.id
_entity.type
_entity.pdbx_description
1 polymer ?
#
loop_
_entity_poly.entity_id
_entity_poly.type
_entity_poly.pdbx_seq_one_letter_code
_entity_poly.pdbx_strand_id
1 'polypeptide(L)'
;MIRPWHIAVFVGVLGAALLAMAPARMFLHPVKDGLSFADASGTIWDARLTRARIGGLDAGDLGVRVSPLDVFLGRIVAEVGLDGQDISGKARLQLGLGGERRITAPRLRISGLPLEGDMTLPGETSIRNLDLLLDDQACRAAQGVLESDSLERSADLLGGNGPTLSGVASCNGPVGRLMLTGERDGDSAQVILDLAGNGAAQWSMTYRTDKPEVAGRLAMLGLTPQSEIGSFAKRGATRWLPF
;
A
#
# COMPACT_ATOMS: atom_id res chain seq x y z
N MET A 1 -16.84 -42.66 35.01
CA MET A 1 -15.96 -41.52 35.44
C MET A 1 -15.25 -40.96 34.22
N ILE A 2 -15.66 -39.77 33.77
CA ILE A 2 -14.98 -39.07 32.64
C ILE A 2 -13.70 -38.48 33.20
N ARG A 3 -12.54 -38.93 32.69
CA ARG A 3 -11.25 -38.39 33.12
C ARG A 3 -11.12 -36.93 32.67
N PRO A 4 -10.62 -36.00 33.51
CA PRO A 4 -10.53 -34.57 33.20
C PRO A 4 -9.78 -34.28 31.90
N TRP A 5 -8.84 -35.18 31.51
CA TRP A 5 -8.16 -35.13 30.20
C TRP A 5 -9.09 -35.14 28.99
N HIS A 6 -10.18 -35.95 29.00
CA HIS A 6 -11.12 -36.02 27.88
C HIS A 6 -11.89 -34.70 27.72
N ILE A 7 -12.19 -34.03 28.85
CA ILE A 7 -12.85 -32.72 28.84
C ILE A 7 -11.87 -31.67 28.24
N ALA A 8 -10.63 -31.68 28.66
CA ALA A 8 -9.61 -30.74 28.11
C ALA A 8 -9.39 -30.91 26.59
N VAL A 9 -9.30 -32.18 26.14
CA VAL A 9 -9.18 -32.48 24.70
C VAL A 9 -10.45 -32.06 23.95
N PHE A 10 -11.63 -32.33 24.48
CA PHE A 10 -12.90 -31.94 23.86
C PHE A 10 -13.03 -30.42 23.74
N VAL A 11 -12.72 -29.67 24.80
CA VAL A 11 -12.76 -28.20 24.82
C VAL A 11 -11.70 -27.64 23.83
N GLY A 12 -10.51 -28.23 23.77
CA GLY A 12 -9.47 -27.84 22.83
C GLY A 12 -9.89 -28.05 21.36
N VAL A 13 -10.44 -29.23 21.06
CA VAL A 13 -10.96 -29.55 19.70
C VAL A 13 -12.13 -28.64 19.31
N LEU A 14 -13.06 -28.42 20.25
CA LEU A 14 -14.20 -27.53 20.02
C LEU A 14 -13.74 -26.08 19.79
N GLY A 15 -12.81 -25.58 20.59
CA GLY A 15 -12.22 -24.26 20.44
C GLY A 15 -11.51 -24.10 19.08
N ALA A 16 -10.72 -25.10 18.68
CA ALA A 16 -10.06 -25.13 17.38
C ALA A 16 -11.08 -25.13 16.21
N ALA A 17 -12.16 -25.92 16.33
CA ALA A 17 -13.22 -25.97 15.32
C ALA A 17 -13.96 -24.64 15.21
N LEU A 18 -14.27 -23.99 16.33
CA LEU A 18 -14.90 -22.67 16.35
C LEU A 18 -13.99 -21.60 15.70
N LEU A 19 -12.70 -21.61 16.00
CA LEU A 19 -11.71 -20.73 15.36
C LEU A 19 -11.58 -21.02 13.87
N ALA A 20 -11.59 -22.30 13.47
CA ALA A 20 -11.51 -22.68 12.07
C ALA A 20 -12.70 -22.19 11.24
N MET A 21 -13.88 -22.09 11.85
CA MET A 21 -15.13 -21.67 11.21
C MET A 21 -15.50 -20.21 11.50
N ALA A 22 -14.67 -19.47 12.22
CA ALA A 22 -14.99 -18.09 12.61
C ALA A 22 -15.24 -17.22 11.37
N PRO A 23 -16.43 -16.58 11.25
CA PRO A 23 -16.76 -15.79 10.08
C PRO A 23 -15.97 -14.48 10.05
N ALA A 24 -15.44 -14.14 8.88
CA ALA A 24 -14.61 -12.95 8.67
C ALA A 24 -15.29 -11.65 9.13
N ARG A 25 -16.60 -11.54 8.92
CA ARG A 25 -17.40 -10.36 9.28
C ARG A 25 -17.37 -9.99 10.76
N MET A 26 -17.04 -10.92 11.67
CA MET A 26 -16.91 -10.62 13.09
C MET A 26 -15.64 -9.86 13.44
N PHE A 27 -14.61 -9.98 12.63
CA PHE A 27 -13.28 -9.43 12.89
C PHE A 27 -12.94 -8.25 11.97
N LEU A 28 -13.56 -8.21 10.79
CA LEU A 28 -13.33 -7.14 9.82
C LEU A 28 -14.36 -6.03 10.02
N HIS A 29 -13.90 -4.89 10.48
CA HIS A 29 -14.69 -3.67 10.57
C HIS A 29 -14.16 -2.65 9.57
N PRO A 30 -15.02 -1.88 8.90
CA PRO A 30 -14.57 -0.79 8.05
C PRO A 30 -13.71 0.18 8.87
N VAL A 31 -12.49 0.43 8.41
CA VAL A 31 -11.57 1.39 9.03
C VAL A 31 -11.85 2.76 8.42
N LYS A 32 -12.13 3.76 9.26
CA LYS A 32 -12.61 5.09 8.82
C LYS A 32 -11.72 5.76 7.76
N ASP A 33 -10.41 5.50 7.76
CA ASP A 33 -9.46 6.26 6.95
C ASP A 33 -8.60 5.40 6.01
N GLY A 34 -9.04 4.19 5.64
CA GLY A 34 -8.18 3.36 4.78
C GLY A 34 -8.92 2.32 3.96
N LEU A 35 -9.59 1.37 4.61
CA LEU A 35 -10.29 0.27 3.95
C LEU A 35 -11.79 0.37 4.18
N SER A 36 -12.56 0.51 3.12
CA SER A 36 -14.02 0.38 3.13
C SER A 36 -14.44 -0.76 2.22
N PHE A 37 -15.54 -1.43 2.54
CA PHE A 37 -16.11 -2.52 1.75
C PHE A 37 -17.62 -2.61 1.98
N ALA A 38 -18.32 -3.19 1.02
CA ALA A 38 -19.76 -3.33 1.10
C ALA A 38 -20.19 -4.57 1.89
N ASP A 39 -19.47 -5.67 1.72
CA ASP A 39 -19.75 -6.93 2.43
C ASP A 39 -18.47 -7.73 2.64
N ALA A 40 -18.46 -8.53 3.70
CA ALA A 40 -17.38 -9.45 4.03
C ALA A 40 -17.95 -10.87 4.19
N SER A 41 -17.43 -11.80 3.42
CA SER A 41 -17.83 -13.20 3.40
C SER A 41 -16.64 -14.14 3.64
N GLY A 42 -16.95 -15.40 3.94
CA GLY A 42 -15.92 -16.42 4.23
C GLY A 42 -15.51 -16.46 5.70
N THR A 43 -14.34 -17.04 5.93
CA THR A 43 -13.75 -17.24 7.25
C THR A 43 -12.57 -16.31 7.47
N ILE A 44 -12.05 -16.25 8.70
CA ILE A 44 -10.80 -15.51 9.01
C ILE A 44 -9.59 -16.02 8.21
N TRP A 45 -9.64 -17.25 7.68
CA TRP A 45 -8.58 -17.87 6.90
C TRP A 45 -8.70 -17.63 5.39
N ASP A 46 -9.92 -17.45 4.91
CA ASP A 46 -10.20 -17.15 3.49
C ASP A 46 -11.41 -16.20 3.45
N ALA A 47 -11.11 -14.91 3.42
CA ALA A 47 -12.08 -13.83 3.41
C ALA A 47 -12.17 -13.20 2.02
N ARG A 48 -13.38 -12.83 1.63
CA ARG A 48 -13.64 -12.02 0.44
C ARG A 48 -14.40 -10.77 0.84
N LEU A 49 -13.83 -9.62 0.48
CA LEU A 49 -14.46 -8.31 0.65
C LEU A 49 -14.94 -7.85 -0.72
N THR A 50 -16.21 -7.52 -0.83
CA THR A 50 -16.81 -7.07 -2.09
C THR A 50 -16.86 -5.55 -2.13
N ARG A 51 -16.59 -4.98 -3.31
CA ARG A 51 -16.53 -3.53 -3.54
C ARG A 51 -15.62 -2.83 -2.52
N ALA A 52 -14.42 -3.40 -2.34
CA ALA A 52 -13.43 -2.84 -1.45
C ALA A 52 -12.83 -1.56 -2.06
N ARG A 53 -12.59 -0.57 -1.20
CA ARG A 53 -11.88 0.67 -1.56
C ARG A 53 -10.75 0.88 -0.56
N ILE A 54 -9.59 1.22 -1.06
CA ILE A 54 -8.37 1.47 -0.26
C ILE A 54 -7.92 2.90 -0.54
N GLY A 55 -7.97 3.78 0.47
CA GLY A 55 -7.57 5.17 0.32
C GLY A 55 -8.37 5.93 -0.75
N GLY A 56 -9.64 5.56 -0.96
CA GLY A 56 -10.51 6.14 -1.99
C GLY A 56 -10.45 5.45 -3.36
N LEU A 57 -9.41 4.62 -3.62
CA LEU A 57 -9.25 3.86 -4.86
C LEU A 57 -10.11 2.59 -4.85
N ASP A 58 -10.69 2.26 -6.00
CA ASP A 58 -11.47 1.04 -6.18
C ASP A 58 -10.53 -0.18 -6.28
N ALA A 59 -10.53 -0.99 -5.23
CA ALA A 59 -9.80 -2.25 -5.17
C ALA A 59 -10.66 -3.45 -5.63
N GLY A 60 -11.93 -3.23 -5.97
CA GLY A 60 -12.86 -4.25 -6.46
C GLY A 60 -13.14 -5.34 -5.44
N ASP A 61 -13.06 -6.58 -5.89
CA ASP A 61 -13.15 -7.73 -5.01
C ASP A 61 -11.78 -8.06 -4.43
N LEU A 62 -11.65 -7.94 -3.10
CA LEU A 62 -10.43 -8.19 -2.38
C LEU A 62 -10.51 -9.56 -1.71
N GLY A 63 -9.64 -10.47 -2.13
CA GLY A 63 -9.47 -11.77 -1.50
C GLY A 63 -8.31 -11.74 -0.51
N VAL A 64 -8.56 -12.15 0.72
CA VAL A 64 -7.53 -12.27 1.77
C VAL A 64 -7.46 -13.70 2.24
N ARG A 65 -6.31 -14.33 2.08
CA ARG A 65 -6.06 -15.70 2.55
C ARG A 65 -4.96 -15.69 3.60
N VAL A 66 -5.28 -16.16 4.79
CA VAL A 66 -4.34 -16.31 5.90
C VAL A 66 -3.99 -17.79 6.08
N SER A 67 -2.69 -18.09 6.20
CA SER A 67 -2.21 -19.45 6.41
C SER A 67 -2.37 -19.88 7.88
N PRO A 68 -3.25 -20.85 8.19
CA PRO A 68 -3.38 -21.34 9.57
C PRO A 68 -2.10 -21.96 10.11
N LEU A 69 -1.36 -22.71 9.27
CA LEU A 69 -0.12 -23.35 9.67
C LEU A 69 0.94 -22.35 10.10
N ASP A 70 1.05 -21.23 9.38
CA ASP A 70 2.01 -20.19 9.74
C ASP A 70 1.65 -19.53 11.07
N VAL A 71 0.35 -19.37 11.37
CA VAL A 71 -0.12 -18.83 12.66
C VAL A 71 0.30 -19.76 13.81
N PHE A 72 0.18 -21.09 13.65
CA PHE A 72 0.67 -22.05 14.65
C PHE A 72 2.20 -22.02 14.82
N LEU A 73 2.93 -21.61 13.78
CA LEU A 73 4.39 -21.42 13.83
C LEU A 73 4.78 -20.01 14.34
N GLY A 74 3.81 -19.22 14.82
CA GLY A 74 4.05 -17.88 15.33
C GLY A 74 4.30 -16.83 14.25
N ARG A 75 3.81 -17.04 13.03
CA ARG A 75 3.87 -16.08 11.93
C ARG A 75 2.47 -15.87 11.36
N ILE A 76 2.12 -14.65 11.06
CA ILE A 76 0.89 -14.36 10.29
C ILE A 76 1.33 -14.15 8.84
N VAL A 77 0.84 -15.00 7.95
CA VAL A 77 1.07 -14.87 6.51
C VAL A 77 -0.28 -14.67 5.85
N ALA A 78 -0.47 -13.49 5.27
CA ALA A 78 -1.67 -13.11 4.54
C ALA A 78 -1.34 -12.88 3.06
N GLU A 79 -2.05 -13.55 2.17
CA GLU A 79 -2.04 -13.31 0.74
C GLU A 79 -3.25 -12.47 0.37
N VAL A 80 -3.01 -11.37 -0.32
CA VAL A 80 -4.04 -10.42 -0.75
C VAL A 80 -4.08 -10.41 -2.26
N GLY A 81 -5.24 -10.72 -2.81
CA GLY A 81 -5.55 -10.55 -4.24
C GLY A 81 -6.47 -9.36 -4.43
N LEU A 82 -6.16 -8.50 -5.36
CA LEU A 82 -6.87 -7.28 -5.70
C LEU A 82 -7.31 -7.38 -7.18
N ASP A 83 -8.58 -7.17 -7.44
CA ASP A 83 -9.16 -7.23 -8.80
C ASP A 83 -10.10 -6.04 -9.03
N GLY A 84 -9.60 -4.84 -8.74
CA GLY A 84 -10.31 -3.58 -8.93
C GLY A 84 -9.91 -2.84 -10.18
N GLN A 85 -10.67 -1.78 -10.48
CA GLN A 85 -10.38 -0.90 -11.61
C GLN A 85 -9.16 -0.03 -11.34
N ASP A 86 -9.03 0.47 -10.09
CA ASP A 86 -7.94 1.36 -9.72
C ASP A 86 -6.75 0.62 -9.14
N ILE A 87 -6.98 -0.53 -8.47
CA ILE A 87 -5.89 -1.33 -7.91
C ILE A 87 -6.09 -2.79 -8.30
N SER A 88 -5.06 -3.37 -8.93
CA SER A 88 -5.05 -4.79 -9.28
C SER A 88 -3.70 -5.44 -9.04
N GLY A 89 -3.72 -6.73 -8.69
CA GLY A 89 -2.49 -7.50 -8.47
C GLY A 89 -2.56 -8.44 -7.28
N LYS A 90 -1.39 -8.85 -6.82
CA LYS A 90 -1.24 -9.73 -5.65
C LYS A 90 -0.15 -9.20 -4.74
N ALA A 91 -0.41 -9.28 -3.46
CA ALA A 91 0.57 -8.96 -2.42
C ALA A 91 0.54 -10.05 -1.34
N ARG A 92 1.65 -10.22 -0.67
CA ARG A 92 1.77 -11.11 0.49
C ARG A 92 2.40 -10.33 1.64
N LEU A 93 1.74 -10.34 2.76
CA LEU A 93 2.20 -9.75 4.01
C LEU A 93 2.57 -10.86 4.98
N GLN A 94 3.75 -10.77 5.57
CA GLN A 94 4.20 -11.68 6.63
C GLN A 94 4.53 -10.85 7.86
N LEU A 95 3.99 -11.27 9.00
CA LEU A 95 4.23 -10.66 10.31
C LEU A 95 4.84 -11.75 11.21
N GLY A 96 6.07 -11.56 11.65
CA GLY A 96 6.76 -12.44 12.59
C GLY A 96 6.58 -11.99 14.04
N LEU A 97 6.67 -12.92 14.98
CA LEU A 97 6.62 -12.62 16.43
C LEU A 97 7.76 -11.69 16.90
N GLY A 98 8.87 -11.62 16.15
CA GLY A 98 10.00 -10.73 16.42
C GLY A 98 9.82 -9.29 15.92
N GLY A 99 8.61 -8.91 15.50
CA GLY A 99 8.37 -7.57 14.91
C GLY A 99 8.78 -7.46 13.43
N GLU A 100 9.24 -8.56 12.83
CA GLU A 100 9.53 -8.58 11.39
C GLU A 100 8.25 -8.44 10.56
N ARG A 101 8.32 -7.59 9.55
CA ARG A 101 7.25 -7.38 8.57
C ARG A 101 7.83 -7.49 7.17
N ARG A 102 7.35 -8.46 6.40
CA ARG A 102 7.75 -8.62 5.01
C ARG A 102 6.55 -8.40 4.10
N ILE A 103 6.77 -7.56 3.10
CA ILE A 103 5.79 -7.27 2.05
C ILE A 103 6.39 -7.74 0.74
N THR A 104 5.71 -8.65 0.06
CA THR A 104 6.10 -9.05 -1.30
C THR A 104 4.93 -8.81 -2.25
N ALA A 105 5.24 -8.22 -3.40
CA ALA A 105 4.28 -8.04 -4.47
C ALA A 105 4.96 -8.34 -5.82
N PRO A 106 4.68 -9.50 -6.43
CA PRO A 106 5.27 -9.83 -7.72
C PRO A 106 4.84 -8.86 -8.81
N ARG A 107 3.59 -8.40 -8.75
CA ARG A 107 3.06 -7.33 -9.61
C ARG A 107 1.89 -6.66 -8.91
N LEU A 108 1.96 -5.34 -8.81
CA LEU A 108 0.87 -4.48 -8.36
C LEU A 108 0.73 -3.34 -9.36
N ARG A 109 -0.51 -3.00 -9.69
CA ARG A 109 -0.87 -1.96 -10.63
C ARG A 109 -1.86 -1.03 -9.95
N ILE A 110 -1.61 0.26 -10.04
CA ILE A 110 -2.45 1.31 -9.47
C ILE A 110 -2.79 2.26 -10.61
N SER A 111 -4.07 2.39 -10.95
CA SER A 111 -4.57 3.28 -11.98
C SER A 111 -5.21 4.49 -11.32
N GLY A 112 -4.74 5.67 -11.69
CA GLY A 112 -5.20 6.92 -11.08
C GLY A 112 -4.66 7.11 -9.65
N LEU A 113 -3.98 8.22 -9.41
CA LEU A 113 -3.53 8.58 -8.07
C LEU A 113 -4.50 9.61 -7.48
N PRO A 114 -5.15 9.34 -6.34
CA PRO A 114 -6.05 10.30 -5.71
C PRO A 114 -5.24 11.51 -5.23
N LEU A 115 -5.71 12.68 -5.57
CA LEU A 115 -5.28 13.96 -5.01
C LEU A 115 -6.26 14.40 -3.92
N GLU A 116 -5.98 15.51 -3.27
CA GLU A 116 -6.94 16.11 -2.33
C GLU A 116 -8.24 16.49 -3.03
N GLY A 117 -9.38 16.13 -2.40
CA GLY A 117 -10.71 16.25 -3.00
C GLY A 117 -11.04 15.10 -3.94
N ASP A 118 -11.91 15.37 -4.92
CA ASP A 118 -12.37 14.35 -5.90
C ASP A 118 -11.47 14.26 -7.14
N MET A 119 -10.29 14.90 -7.11
CA MET A 119 -9.37 14.88 -8.25
C MET A 119 -8.50 13.62 -8.23
N THR A 120 -8.32 13.03 -9.40
CA THR A 120 -7.46 11.88 -9.63
C THR A 120 -6.47 12.20 -10.75
N LEU A 121 -5.18 11.98 -10.52
CA LEU A 121 -4.19 12.03 -11.60
C LEU A 121 -4.39 10.79 -12.48
N PRO A 122 -4.67 10.97 -13.78
CA PRO A 122 -4.79 9.84 -14.70
C PRO A 122 -3.43 9.15 -14.86
N GLY A 123 -3.47 7.89 -15.31
CA GLY A 123 -2.26 7.11 -15.59
C GLY A 123 -2.13 5.87 -14.73
N GLU A 124 -1.04 5.16 -14.91
CA GLU A 124 -0.78 3.88 -14.25
C GLU A 124 0.56 3.92 -13.51
N THR A 125 0.55 3.43 -12.28
CA THR A 125 1.75 3.13 -11.51
C THR A 125 1.88 1.63 -11.38
N SER A 126 2.96 1.07 -11.89
CA SER A 126 3.27 -0.36 -11.79
C SER A 126 4.41 -0.60 -10.81
N ILE A 127 4.23 -1.59 -9.95
CA ILE A 127 5.25 -2.08 -9.02
C ILE A 127 5.51 -3.54 -9.36
N ARG A 128 6.77 -3.89 -9.59
CA ARG A 128 7.18 -5.25 -9.95
C ARG A 128 8.25 -5.78 -9.01
N ASN A 129 8.09 -7.06 -8.64
CA ASN A 129 9.06 -7.78 -7.80
C ASN A 129 9.40 -7.05 -6.49
N LEU A 130 8.40 -6.41 -5.87
CA LEU A 130 8.58 -5.78 -4.57
C LEU A 130 8.85 -6.85 -3.53
N ASP A 131 9.93 -6.70 -2.78
CA ASP A 131 10.25 -7.46 -1.58
C ASP A 131 10.85 -6.49 -0.56
N LEU A 132 10.09 -6.23 0.50
CA LEU A 132 10.44 -5.29 1.54
C LEU A 132 10.41 -6.01 2.88
N LEU A 133 11.54 -6.06 3.58
CA LEU A 133 11.68 -6.64 4.91
C LEU A 133 12.05 -5.55 5.91
N LEU A 134 11.13 -5.28 6.82
CA LEU A 134 11.24 -4.28 7.87
C LEU A 134 11.15 -4.94 9.24
N ASP A 135 11.81 -4.37 10.22
CA ASP A 135 11.51 -4.59 11.64
C ASP A 135 11.24 -3.23 12.31
N ASP A 136 10.97 -3.23 13.61
CA ASP A 136 10.62 -2.00 14.34
C ASP A 136 11.75 -0.96 14.34
N GLN A 137 12.99 -1.35 14.06
CA GLN A 137 14.17 -0.51 14.17
C GLN A 137 14.90 -0.29 12.84
N ALA A 138 14.72 -1.18 11.86
CA ALA A 138 15.52 -1.18 10.64
C ALA A 138 14.78 -1.69 9.40
N CYS A 139 15.20 -1.19 8.25
CA CYS A 139 14.99 -1.85 6.97
C CYS A 139 16.09 -2.89 6.77
N ARG A 140 15.73 -4.15 6.60
CA ARG A 140 16.65 -5.27 6.42
C ARG A 140 16.92 -5.58 4.95
N ALA A 141 15.88 -5.47 4.13
CA ALA A 141 15.99 -5.64 2.70
C ALA A 141 14.89 -4.83 2.00
N ALA A 142 15.21 -4.28 0.85
CA ALA A 142 14.25 -3.65 -0.04
C ALA A 142 14.71 -3.81 -1.48
N GLN A 143 13.84 -4.36 -2.32
CA GLN A 143 14.03 -4.46 -3.76
C GLN A 143 12.68 -4.37 -4.46
N GLY A 144 12.70 -3.95 -5.70
CA GLY A 144 11.52 -3.80 -6.54
C GLY A 144 11.74 -2.71 -7.58
N VAL A 145 11.01 -2.80 -8.67
CA VAL A 145 11.03 -1.80 -9.75
C VAL A 145 9.68 -1.10 -9.79
N LEU A 146 9.72 0.22 -9.88
CA LEU A 146 8.55 1.07 -9.93
C LEU A 146 8.57 1.89 -11.22
N GLU A 147 7.43 2.01 -11.86
CA GLU A 147 7.24 2.84 -13.05
C GLU A 147 5.89 3.55 -12.97
N SER A 148 5.80 4.81 -13.38
CA SER A 148 4.55 5.56 -13.41
C SER A 148 4.53 6.52 -14.62
N ASP A 149 3.42 6.51 -15.35
CA ASP A 149 3.14 7.44 -16.44
C ASP A 149 2.11 8.53 -16.02
N SER A 150 1.79 8.62 -14.73
CA SER A 150 0.73 9.52 -14.25
C SER A 150 1.00 10.98 -14.54
N LEU A 151 2.24 11.45 -14.46
CA LEU A 151 2.57 12.83 -14.80
C LEU A 151 2.52 13.10 -16.31
N GLU A 152 2.94 12.13 -17.12
CA GLU A 152 2.85 12.22 -18.57
C GLU A 152 1.39 12.29 -19.03
N ARG A 153 0.52 11.45 -18.47
CA ARG A 153 -0.93 11.44 -18.78
C ARG A 153 -1.70 12.62 -18.20
N SER A 154 -1.08 13.37 -17.29
CA SER A 154 -1.68 14.56 -16.68
C SER A 154 -1.37 15.84 -17.45
N ALA A 155 -1.02 15.77 -18.73
CA ALA A 155 -0.66 16.93 -19.55
C ALA A 155 -1.71 18.06 -19.52
N ASP A 156 -3.00 17.71 -19.57
CA ASP A 156 -4.10 18.69 -19.50
C ASP A 156 -4.16 19.41 -18.14
N LEU A 157 -3.84 18.71 -17.06
CA LEU A 157 -3.81 19.28 -15.70
C LEU A 157 -2.54 20.10 -15.47
N LEU A 158 -1.40 19.66 -15.98
CA LEU A 158 -0.11 20.31 -15.77
C LEU A 158 0.18 21.44 -16.76
N GLY A 159 -0.49 21.44 -17.92
CA GLY A 159 -0.24 22.40 -19.00
C GLY A 159 0.94 22.02 -19.89
N GLY A 160 1.37 20.79 -19.84
CA GLY A 160 2.46 20.23 -20.63
C GLY A 160 2.69 18.77 -20.28
N ASN A 161 3.40 18.05 -21.14
CA ASN A 161 3.73 16.65 -20.91
C ASN A 161 4.73 16.55 -19.75
N GLY A 162 4.29 16.02 -18.61
CA GLY A 162 5.18 15.70 -17.50
C GLY A 162 6.09 14.51 -17.79
N PRO A 163 7.11 14.28 -16.98
CA PRO A 163 8.01 13.14 -17.13
C PRO A 163 7.35 11.80 -16.75
N THR A 164 7.72 10.72 -17.44
CA THR A 164 7.51 9.36 -16.95
C THR A 164 8.44 9.12 -15.77
N LEU A 165 7.92 8.53 -14.69
CA LEU A 165 8.72 8.26 -13.51
C LEU A 165 9.15 6.81 -13.47
N SER A 166 10.39 6.56 -13.10
CA SER A 166 10.92 5.22 -12.85
C SER A 166 11.77 5.20 -11.59
N GLY A 167 11.87 4.04 -10.96
CA GLY A 167 12.66 3.94 -9.75
C GLY A 167 12.72 2.55 -9.16
N VAL A 168 13.31 2.47 -7.98
CA VAL A 168 13.57 1.22 -7.27
C VAL A 168 13.24 1.35 -5.79
N ALA A 169 12.96 0.21 -5.17
CA ALA A 169 12.89 0.10 -3.72
C ALA A 169 14.30 -0.08 -3.14
N SER A 170 14.57 0.58 -2.03
CA SER A 170 15.86 0.50 -1.31
C SER A 170 15.66 0.69 0.19
N CYS A 171 16.62 0.30 1.00
CA CYS A 171 16.66 0.70 2.41
C CYS A 171 17.34 2.08 2.55
N ASN A 172 16.71 2.97 3.32
CA ASN A 172 17.29 4.26 3.71
C ASN A 172 17.27 4.39 5.24
N GLY A 173 18.38 3.96 5.87
CA GLY A 173 18.42 3.83 7.33
C GLY A 173 17.34 2.87 7.85
N PRO A 174 16.47 3.30 8.78
CA PRO A 174 15.47 2.43 9.37
C PRO A 174 14.21 2.22 8.49
N VAL A 175 14.09 2.93 7.38
CA VAL A 175 12.89 2.89 6.53
C VAL A 175 13.14 2.21 5.19
N GLY A 176 12.14 1.50 4.68
CA GLY A 176 12.09 1.09 3.29
C GLY A 176 11.65 2.26 2.43
N ARG A 177 12.45 2.62 1.43
CA ARG A 177 12.21 3.75 0.54
C ARG A 177 11.84 3.26 -0.85
N LEU A 178 10.70 3.73 -1.34
CA LEU A 178 10.29 3.63 -2.73
C LEU A 178 10.52 5.01 -3.36
N MET A 179 11.41 5.10 -4.33
CA MET A 179 11.77 6.37 -4.96
C MET A 179 11.56 6.26 -6.46
N LEU A 180 10.77 7.19 -6.99
CA LEU A 180 10.58 7.37 -8.44
C LEU A 180 11.13 8.73 -8.85
N THR A 181 11.82 8.76 -9.96
CA THR A 181 12.36 9.99 -10.57
C THR A 181 12.09 10.00 -12.05
N GLY A 182 11.99 11.18 -12.63
CA GLY A 182 11.86 11.35 -14.07
C GLY A 182 12.21 12.77 -14.49
N GLU A 183 12.69 12.90 -15.73
CA GLU A 183 13.05 14.17 -16.35
C GLU A 183 12.51 14.19 -17.77
N ARG A 184 11.99 15.34 -18.22
CA ARG A 184 11.52 15.58 -19.59
C ARG A 184 11.43 17.07 -19.89
N ASP A 185 11.99 17.50 -20.99
CA ASP A 185 11.85 18.86 -21.54
C ASP A 185 12.14 20.00 -20.52
N GLY A 186 13.13 19.80 -19.65
CA GLY A 186 13.49 20.74 -18.58
C GLY A 186 12.67 20.58 -17.28
N ASP A 187 11.63 19.78 -17.31
CA ASP A 187 10.86 19.42 -16.11
C ASP A 187 11.48 18.20 -15.45
N SER A 188 11.55 18.19 -14.12
CA SER A 188 11.93 17.01 -13.34
C SER A 188 10.97 16.78 -12.19
N ALA A 189 10.74 15.51 -11.88
CA ALA A 189 9.87 15.15 -10.77
C ALA A 189 10.48 13.99 -9.97
N GLN A 190 10.26 14.02 -8.67
CA GLN A 190 10.64 12.98 -7.73
C GLN A 190 9.48 12.68 -6.78
N VAL A 191 9.19 11.41 -6.60
CA VAL A 191 8.24 10.92 -5.59
C VAL A 191 8.98 9.96 -4.68
N ILE A 192 8.88 10.19 -3.38
CA ILE A 192 9.49 9.34 -2.36
C ILE A 192 8.37 8.87 -1.43
N LEU A 193 8.35 7.57 -1.14
CA LEU A 193 7.52 6.96 -0.11
C LEU A 193 8.42 6.19 0.85
N ASP A 194 8.48 6.63 2.08
CA ASP A 194 9.22 6.01 3.17
C ASP A 194 8.27 5.21 4.07
N LEU A 195 8.54 3.93 4.23
CA LEU A 195 7.77 2.97 5.01
C LEU A 195 8.57 2.54 6.23
N ALA A 196 8.08 2.87 7.41
CA ALA A 196 8.71 2.46 8.66
C ALA A 196 8.11 1.13 9.17
N GLY A 197 8.92 0.36 9.89
CA GLY A 197 8.49 -0.90 10.46
C GLY A 197 7.33 -0.78 11.45
N ASN A 198 7.18 0.34 12.13
CA ASN A 198 6.06 0.62 13.05
C ASN A 198 4.73 0.96 12.34
N GLY A 199 4.65 0.81 11.03
CA GLY A 199 3.46 1.09 10.23
C GLY A 199 3.29 2.55 9.81
N ALA A 200 4.21 3.45 10.18
CA ALA A 200 4.18 4.82 9.67
C ALA A 200 4.64 4.87 8.22
N ALA A 201 4.00 5.71 7.43
CA ALA A 201 4.40 6.03 6.07
C ALA A 201 4.50 7.54 5.91
N GLN A 202 5.56 7.98 5.24
CA GLN A 202 5.75 9.37 4.85
C GLN A 202 5.97 9.42 3.35
N TRP A 203 5.33 10.37 2.70
CA TRP A 203 5.53 10.58 1.28
C TRP A 203 5.88 12.03 0.99
N SER A 204 6.65 12.23 -0.05
CA SER A 204 6.94 13.55 -0.60
C SER A 204 6.98 13.48 -2.12
N MET A 205 6.47 14.52 -2.72
CA MET A 205 6.57 14.77 -4.16
C MET A 205 7.26 16.11 -4.35
N THR A 206 8.25 16.15 -5.20
CA THR A 206 8.94 17.36 -5.64
C THR A 206 8.84 17.45 -7.15
N TYR A 207 8.49 18.60 -7.66
CA TYR A 207 8.46 18.89 -9.08
C TYR A 207 9.26 20.17 -9.35
N ARG A 208 10.10 20.16 -10.35
CA ARG A 208 10.88 21.31 -10.78
C ARG A 208 10.54 21.63 -12.23
N THR A 209 10.29 22.90 -12.50
CA THR A 209 9.99 23.42 -13.83
C THR A 209 10.47 24.86 -13.97
N ASP A 210 10.89 25.25 -15.15
CA ASP A 210 11.19 26.63 -15.53
C ASP A 210 10.00 27.30 -16.28
N LYS A 211 8.92 26.54 -16.52
CA LYS A 211 7.73 26.97 -17.26
C LYS A 211 6.71 27.62 -16.32
N PRO A 212 6.44 28.94 -16.44
CA PRO A 212 5.53 29.64 -15.52
C PRO A 212 4.09 29.13 -15.56
N GLU A 213 3.60 28.63 -16.71
CA GLU A 213 2.27 28.03 -16.85
C GLU A 213 2.14 26.72 -16.04
N VAL A 214 3.18 25.88 -16.04
CA VAL A 214 3.24 24.65 -15.24
C VAL A 214 3.31 25.01 -13.76
N ALA A 215 4.16 25.96 -13.39
CA ALA A 215 4.33 26.43 -12.02
C ALA A 215 2.99 26.91 -11.41
N GLY A 216 2.19 27.68 -12.16
CA GLY A 216 0.88 28.12 -11.72
C GLY A 216 -0.10 26.98 -11.46
N ARG A 217 -0.10 25.94 -12.29
CA ARG A 217 -0.95 24.76 -12.13
C ARG A 217 -0.52 23.86 -10.97
N LEU A 218 0.79 23.69 -10.75
CA LEU A 218 1.31 22.96 -9.61
C LEU A 218 0.85 23.58 -8.28
N ALA A 219 0.83 24.90 -8.20
CA ALA A 219 0.30 25.62 -7.03
C ALA A 219 -1.21 25.34 -6.81
N MET A 220 -2.00 25.29 -7.89
CA MET A 220 -3.44 24.93 -7.83
C MET A 220 -3.65 23.47 -7.38
N LEU A 221 -2.72 22.56 -7.67
CA LEU A 221 -2.73 21.18 -7.20
C LEU A 221 -2.23 21.02 -5.76
N GLY A 222 -1.96 22.13 -5.08
CA GLY A 222 -1.56 22.15 -3.67
C GLY A 222 -0.08 21.84 -3.44
N LEU A 223 0.76 21.96 -4.48
CA LEU A 223 2.21 21.93 -4.27
C LEU A 223 2.67 23.34 -3.84
N THR A 224 3.52 23.40 -2.82
CA THR A 224 4.04 24.65 -2.29
C THR A 224 5.40 25.00 -2.93
N PRO A 225 5.61 26.26 -3.34
CA PRO A 225 6.93 26.70 -3.80
C PRO A 225 7.98 26.45 -2.73
N GLN A 226 9.16 26.05 -3.14
CA GLN A 226 10.31 25.85 -2.29
C GLN A 226 11.30 27.02 -2.42
N SER A 227 12.32 27.06 -1.59
CA SER A 227 13.38 28.10 -1.64
C SER A 227 14.18 28.08 -2.93
N GLU A 228 14.24 26.93 -3.61
CA GLU A 228 14.88 26.79 -4.91
C GLU A 228 13.92 27.23 -6.02
N ILE A 229 14.38 28.13 -6.89
CA ILE A 229 13.57 28.69 -7.97
C ILE A 229 13.02 27.57 -8.88
N GLY A 230 11.73 27.64 -9.18
CA GLY A 230 11.04 26.66 -10.03
C GLY A 230 10.78 25.31 -9.34
N SER A 231 11.08 25.15 -8.07
CA SER A 231 10.84 23.93 -7.30
C SER A 231 9.55 24.02 -6.48
N PHE A 232 8.74 22.97 -6.56
CA PHE A 232 7.45 22.82 -5.87
C PHE A 232 7.44 21.49 -5.12
N ALA A 233 6.90 21.46 -3.90
CA ALA A 233 6.81 20.22 -3.15
C ALA A 233 5.47 20.07 -2.43
N LYS A 234 5.08 18.81 -2.24
CA LYS A 234 3.97 18.40 -1.37
C LYS A 234 4.44 17.23 -0.51
N ARG A 235 4.02 17.19 0.74
CA ARG A 235 4.39 16.14 1.69
C ARG A 235 3.17 15.71 2.46
N GLY A 236 3.16 14.45 2.87
CA GLY A 236 2.10 13.90 3.71
C GLY A 236 2.60 12.73 4.53
N ALA A 237 1.81 12.37 5.52
CA ALA A 237 2.05 11.21 6.36
C ALA A 237 0.76 10.42 6.50
N THR A 238 0.89 9.09 6.54
CA THR A 238 -0.22 8.16 6.73
C THR A 238 0.26 6.93 7.49
N ARG A 239 -0.63 5.98 7.71
CA ARG A 239 -0.25 4.65 8.19
C ARG A 239 -0.55 3.62 7.12
N TRP A 240 0.39 2.72 6.87
CA TRP A 240 0.23 1.63 5.92
C TRP A 240 -0.17 0.31 6.60
N LEU A 241 -0.06 0.25 7.95
CA LEU A 241 -0.60 -0.81 8.78
C LEU A 241 -1.73 -0.25 9.66
N PRO A 242 -2.87 -0.96 9.77
CA PRO A 242 -4.05 -0.48 10.50
C PRO A 242 -3.96 -0.66 12.04
N PHE A 243 -2.85 -1.15 12.58
CA PHE A 243 -2.66 -1.43 14.02
C PHE A 243 -1.36 -0.90 14.58
#